data_ba6c4693c03a9948036a085f194af2ef
#
_entry.id   ba6c4693c03a9948036a085f194af2ef
#
_cell.length_a   1.000
_cell.length_b   1.000
_cell.length_c   1.000
_cell.angle_alpha   90.00
_cell.angle_beta   90.00
_cell.angle_gamma   90.00
#
_symmetry.space_group_name_H-M   'P 1'
#
loop_
_entity.id
_entity.type
_entity.pdbx_description
1 polymer ?
#
loop_
_entity_poly.entity_id
_entity_poly.type
_entity_poly.pdbx_seq_one_letter_code
_entity_poly.pdbx_strand_id
1 'polypeptide(L)'
;LQDNKFVVDGTENLGEELLEDPNAPALTWPGHDMTQPFTLTDAMFDAEGNCIEPFAFDLSSPNGIESLQVTVGSTNSQFLASMSAIQLPQTFDLCALDASSAAGIILKGFGYPVGSELKGQTAKSFNIAGQIRALYEFDGTHTFAFTMTDAKGVSSEAVLTLVVDKSSGQTGPRITWRGYDIDQQYEVQKDMVIDIDIEADKGIKSFFVTIDSETLRPLLPVINLPEKFDICDIPDELVEVLHGEFGFPINEQVKNRTSVTFSITKFVEILLKIPGEHNFVLDVTDNDNVLTHKTVKLIVH
;
A
#
# COMPACT_ATOMS: atom_id res chain seq x y z
N LEU A 1 12.47 -18.10 -74.36
CA LEU A 1 11.68 -17.28 -73.45
C LEU A 1 11.63 -18.01 -72.11
N GLN A 2 12.51 -17.60 -71.17
CA GLN A 2 12.59 -18.17 -69.82
C GLN A 2 11.90 -17.20 -68.85
N ASP A 3 10.93 -17.71 -68.16
CA ASP A 3 10.27 -17.04 -67.06
C ASP A 3 11.19 -17.02 -65.82
N ASN A 4 11.62 -15.83 -65.42
CA ASN A 4 12.27 -15.60 -64.13
C ASN A 4 11.23 -15.44 -63.05
N LYS A 5 11.00 -16.47 -62.25
CA LYS A 5 10.22 -16.40 -61.04
C LYS A 5 11.15 -15.95 -59.89
N PHE A 6 10.96 -14.71 -59.41
CA PHE A 6 11.55 -14.27 -58.16
C PHE A 6 10.87 -15.00 -57.00
N VAL A 7 11.62 -15.84 -56.29
CA VAL A 7 11.23 -16.38 -55.00
C VAL A 7 11.65 -15.36 -53.99
N VAL A 8 10.69 -14.72 -53.29
CA VAL A 8 10.94 -13.93 -52.11
C VAL A 8 11.09 -14.93 -50.97
N ASP A 9 12.32 -15.14 -50.54
CA ASP A 9 12.63 -15.92 -49.35
C ASP A 9 12.13 -15.12 -48.14
N GLY A 10 11.08 -15.63 -47.50
CA GLY A 10 10.59 -15.09 -46.22
C GLY A 10 11.56 -15.46 -45.13
N THR A 11 12.45 -14.54 -44.77
CA THR A 11 13.15 -14.62 -43.49
C THR A 11 12.16 -14.48 -42.38
N GLU A 12 11.69 -15.60 -41.88
CA GLU A 12 11.06 -15.62 -40.54
C GLU A 12 12.11 -15.08 -39.56
N ASN A 13 11.82 -13.92 -38.95
CA ASN A 13 12.48 -13.48 -37.75
C ASN A 13 12.12 -14.51 -36.66
N LEU A 14 12.87 -15.58 -36.57
CA LEU A 14 12.96 -16.36 -35.36
C LEU A 14 13.60 -15.42 -34.34
N GLY A 15 12.77 -14.91 -33.40
CA GLY A 15 13.27 -14.22 -32.23
C GLY A 15 14.40 -15.08 -31.65
N GLU A 16 15.63 -14.54 -31.63
CA GLU A 16 16.70 -15.11 -30.82
C GLU A 16 16.16 -15.13 -29.38
N GLU A 17 15.68 -16.29 -28.92
CA GLU A 17 15.67 -16.60 -27.50
C GLU A 17 17.12 -16.43 -27.07
N LEU A 18 17.41 -15.34 -26.36
CA LEU A 18 18.70 -15.14 -25.71
C LEU A 18 18.86 -16.34 -24.78
N LEU A 19 19.63 -17.33 -25.21
CA LEU A 19 20.03 -18.47 -24.38
C LEU A 19 20.76 -17.84 -23.20
N GLU A 20 20.15 -17.87 -22.01
CA GLU A 20 20.81 -17.44 -20.79
C GLU A 20 22.13 -18.19 -20.67
N ASP A 21 23.23 -17.45 -20.45
CA ASP A 21 24.55 -18.09 -20.25
C ASP A 21 24.43 -18.94 -18.96
N PRO A 22 24.57 -20.28 -19.06
CA PRO A 22 24.46 -21.16 -17.90
C PRO A 22 25.55 -20.90 -16.85
N ASN A 23 26.55 -20.10 -17.18
CA ASN A 23 27.61 -19.66 -16.28
C ASN A 23 27.42 -18.22 -15.79
N ALA A 24 26.35 -17.54 -16.19
CA ALA A 24 26.04 -16.20 -15.65
C ALA A 24 25.79 -16.30 -14.16
N PRO A 25 26.22 -15.28 -13.38
CA PRO A 25 25.88 -15.23 -11.98
C PRO A 25 24.37 -15.14 -11.83
N ALA A 26 23.80 -15.73 -10.76
CA ALA A 26 22.37 -15.74 -10.51
C ALA A 26 22.04 -15.51 -9.04
N LEU A 27 21.02 -14.68 -8.78
CA LEU A 27 20.36 -14.53 -7.49
C LEU A 27 18.95 -15.12 -7.60
N THR A 28 18.61 -16.03 -6.72
CA THR A 28 17.30 -16.66 -6.68
C THR A 28 16.69 -16.60 -5.28
N TRP A 29 15.38 -16.57 -5.23
CA TRP A 29 14.61 -16.74 -3.99
C TRP A 29 13.85 -18.08 -4.12
N PRO A 30 14.33 -19.16 -3.50
CA PRO A 30 13.74 -20.49 -3.68
C PRO A 30 12.25 -20.52 -3.34
N GLY A 31 11.45 -21.02 -4.27
CA GLY A 31 10.00 -21.12 -4.13
C GLY A 31 9.23 -19.83 -4.44
N HIS A 32 9.90 -18.74 -4.82
CA HIS A 32 9.26 -17.47 -5.15
C HIS A 32 9.69 -16.95 -6.52
N ASP A 33 8.78 -16.27 -7.19
CA ASP A 33 9.04 -15.56 -8.44
C ASP A 33 9.40 -14.10 -8.15
N MET A 34 10.69 -13.75 -8.26
CA MET A 34 11.18 -12.39 -8.00
C MET A 34 10.68 -11.35 -9.01
N THR A 35 10.11 -11.77 -10.14
CA THR A 35 9.53 -10.85 -11.14
C THR A 35 8.17 -10.30 -10.68
N GLN A 36 7.55 -10.91 -9.67
CA GLN A 36 6.27 -10.49 -9.09
C GLN A 36 6.48 -9.75 -7.78
N PRO A 37 5.70 -8.68 -7.51
CA PRO A 37 5.70 -8.04 -6.20
C PRO A 37 5.25 -9.02 -5.10
N PHE A 38 5.93 -9.00 -3.97
CA PHE A 38 5.57 -9.77 -2.79
C PHE A 38 5.04 -8.86 -1.69
N THR A 39 3.81 -9.13 -1.22
CA THR A 39 3.16 -8.32 -0.19
C THR A 39 3.48 -8.87 1.21
N LEU A 40 4.01 -7.99 2.07
CA LEU A 40 4.24 -8.26 3.48
C LEU A 40 2.94 -7.97 4.27
N THR A 41 2.52 -8.93 5.09
CA THR A 41 1.32 -8.83 5.93
C THR A 41 1.63 -9.17 7.39
N ASP A 42 0.77 -8.74 8.33
CA ASP A 42 0.90 -9.05 9.76
C ASP A 42 1.04 -10.56 10.03
N ALA A 43 0.38 -11.40 9.24
CA ALA A 43 0.42 -12.87 9.39
C ALA A 43 1.84 -13.47 9.18
N MET A 44 2.78 -12.70 8.63
CA MET A 44 4.17 -13.13 8.43
C MET A 44 5.07 -12.87 9.64
N PHE A 45 4.50 -12.36 10.73
CA PHE A 45 5.25 -12.03 11.94
C PHE A 45 4.67 -12.76 13.16
N ASP A 46 5.54 -13.20 14.07
CA ASP A 46 5.12 -13.76 15.35
C ASP A 46 4.72 -12.65 16.35
N ALA A 47 4.28 -13.05 17.54
CA ALA A 47 3.88 -12.11 18.60
C ALA A 47 5.03 -11.20 19.08
N GLU A 48 6.28 -11.61 18.89
CA GLU A 48 7.48 -10.85 19.17
C GLU A 48 7.91 -9.96 18.01
N GLY A 49 7.19 -10.03 16.88
CA GLY A 49 7.44 -9.28 15.64
C GLY A 49 8.60 -9.83 14.82
N ASN A 50 9.00 -11.09 15.00
CA ASN A 50 10.00 -11.70 14.13
C ASN A 50 9.31 -12.25 12.87
N CYS A 51 9.96 -12.08 11.71
CA CYS A 51 9.47 -12.64 10.47
C CYS A 51 9.57 -14.18 10.50
N ILE A 52 8.43 -14.86 10.37
CA ILE A 52 8.33 -16.34 10.34
C ILE A 52 8.54 -16.92 8.97
N GLU A 53 8.40 -16.11 7.91
CA GLU A 53 8.69 -16.51 6.53
C GLU A 53 10.19 -16.46 6.24
N PRO A 54 10.75 -17.47 5.58
CA PRO A 54 12.16 -17.47 5.21
C PRO A 54 12.42 -16.56 4.01
N PHE A 55 13.01 -15.39 4.24
CA PHE A 55 13.55 -14.54 3.17
C PHE A 55 14.98 -14.95 2.86
N ALA A 56 15.13 -16.20 2.46
CA ALA A 56 16.41 -16.82 2.15
C ALA A 56 16.70 -16.79 0.64
N PHE A 57 17.83 -16.23 0.27
CA PHE A 57 18.29 -16.08 -1.11
C PHE A 57 19.53 -16.93 -1.37
N ASP A 58 19.63 -17.46 -2.57
CA ASP A 58 20.77 -18.19 -3.05
C ASP A 58 21.48 -17.42 -4.16
N LEU A 59 22.79 -17.20 -3.97
CA LEU A 59 23.70 -16.67 -4.97
C LEU A 59 24.48 -17.81 -5.60
N SER A 60 24.62 -17.79 -6.92
CA SER A 60 25.47 -18.70 -7.69
C SER A 60 26.31 -17.89 -8.68
N SER A 61 27.61 -18.10 -8.67
CA SER A 61 28.56 -17.46 -9.59
C SER A 61 29.74 -18.40 -9.87
N PRO A 62 29.67 -19.25 -10.89
CA PRO A 62 30.72 -20.26 -11.16
C PRO A 62 32.14 -19.69 -11.29
N ASN A 63 32.25 -18.41 -11.68
CA ASN A 63 33.55 -17.72 -11.83
C ASN A 63 33.95 -16.92 -10.58
N GLY A 64 33.17 -17.01 -9.49
CA GLY A 64 33.37 -16.21 -8.28
C GLY A 64 32.70 -14.82 -8.37
N ILE A 65 32.09 -14.37 -7.28
CA ILE A 65 31.45 -13.06 -7.17
C ILE A 65 32.53 -11.97 -7.06
N GLU A 66 32.53 -11.00 -7.98
CA GLU A 66 33.42 -9.82 -7.92
C GLU A 66 32.70 -8.64 -7.27
N SER A 67 31.43 -8.40 -7.64
CA SER A 67 30.59 -7.38 -7.02
C SER A 67 29.13 -7.83 -6.90
N LEU A 68 28.43 -7.35 -5.86
CA LEU A 68 26.99 -7.46 -5.70
C LEU A 68 26.47 -6.09 -5.33
N GLN A 69 26.09 -5.32 -6.36
CA GLN A 69 25.52 -3.99 -6.19
C GLN A 69 24.04 -4.10 -5.87
N VAL A 70 23.58 -3.34 -4.87
CA VAL A 70 22.18 -3.21 -4.50
C VAL A 70 21.75 -1.79 -4.71
N THR A 71 20.69 -1.58 -5.49
CA THR A 71 20.03 -0.27 -5.63
C THR A 71 18.66 -0.33 -4.99
N VAL A 72 18.41 0.55 -4.02
CA VAL A 72 17.19 0.60 -3.24
C VAL A 72 16.31 1.74 -3.72
N GLY A 73 15.07 1.41 -4.08
CA GLY A 73 13.99 2.36 -4.37
C GLY A 73 12.86 2.22 -3.35
N SER A 74 12.13 3.30 -3.10
CA SER A 74 10.96 3.25 -2.21
C SER A 74 10.00 4.38 -2.52
N THR A 75 8.69 4.10 -2.42
CA THR A 75 7.64 5.14 -2.40
C THR A 75 7.52 5.82 -1.03
N ASN A 76 8.16 5.26 0.01
CA ASN A 76 8.17 5.81 1.36
C ASN A 76 9.44 6.65 1.60
N SER A 77 9.27 7.97 1.71
CA SER A 77 10.39 8.89 1.91
C SER A 77 11.08 8.75 3.28
N GLN A 78 10.36 8.30 4.31
CA GLN A 78 10.94 8.08 5.66
C GLN A 78 11.89 6.89 5.65
N PHE A 79 11.58 5.84 4.89
CA PHE A 79 12.49 4.72 4.69
C PHE A 79 13.81 5.16 4.04
N LEU A 80 13.73 5.95 2.95
CA LEU A 80 14.94 6.48 2.30
C LEU A 80 15.73 7.43 3.23
N ALA A 81 15.04 8.21 4.07
CA ALA A 81 15.68 9.05 5.07
C ALA A 81 16.40 8.21 6.15
N SER A 82 15.83 7.07 6.57
CA SER A 82 16.46 6.17 7.54
C SER A 82 17.76 5.55 7.03
N MET A 83 17.82 5.20 5.72
CA MET A 83 19.07 4.76 5.09
C MET A 83 20.14 5.85 5.13
N SER A 84 19.77 7.09 4.82
CA SER A 84 20.70 8.23 4.88
C SER A 84 21.22 8.49 6.30
N ALA A 85 20.39 8.28 7.33
CA ALA A 85 20.77 8.46 8.72
C ALA A 85 21.87 7.47 9.18
N ILE A 86 21.90 6.27 8.60
CA ILE A 86 22.95 5.27 8.84
C ILE A 86 24.09 5.37 7.82
N GLN A 87 24.16 6.43 7.04
CA GLN A 87 25.17 6.67 5.99
C GLN A 87 25.22 5.58 4.90
N LEU A 88 24.10 4.89 4.66
CA LEU A 88 23.96 3.92 3.58
C LEU A 88 23.37 4.64 2.36
N PRO A 89 24.12 4.74 1.25
CA PRO A 89 23.58 5.33 0.01
C PRO A 89 22.51 4.40 -0.59
N GLN A 90 21.65 4.94 -1.46
CA GLN A 90 20.64 4.13 -2.15
C GLN A 90 21.26 3.06 -3.07
N THR A 91 22.47 3.28 -3.54
CA THR A 91 23.23 2.27 -4.31
C THR A 91 24.54 1.98 -3.60
N PHE A 92 24.78 0.73 -3.29
CA PHE A 92 25.99 0.26 -2.60
C PHE A 92 26.40 -1.13 -3.07
N ASP A 93 27.70 -1.45 -2.97
CA ASP A 93 28.23 -2.77 -3.31
C ASP A 93 28.55 -3.57 -2.04
N LEU A 94 27.83 -4.68 -1.83
CA LEU A 94 28.01 -5.55 -0.67
C LEU A 94 29.41 -6.16 -0.59
N CYS A 95 30.07 -6.41 -1.75
CA CYS A 95 31.45 -6.93 -1.80
C CYS A 95 32.50 -5.88 -1.39
N ALA A 96 32.19 -4.58 -1.61
CA ALA A 96 33.10 -3.48 -1.30
C ALA A 96 32.90 -2.91 0.11
N LEU A 97 31.79 -3.26 0.78
CA LEU A 97 31.50 -2.77 2.15
C LEU A 97 32.48 -3.33 3.17
N ASP A 98 33.03 -2.44 4.00
CA ASP A 98 33.77 -2.83 5.19
C ASP A 98 32.81 -3.36 6.27
N ALA A 99 32.99 -4.62 6.65
CA ALA A 99 32.18 -5.31 7.65
C ALA A 99 32.23 -4.63 9.05
N SER A 100 33.23 -3.80 9.30
CA SER A 100 33.40 -3.03 10.56
C SER A 100 32.82 -1.63 10.50
N SER A 101 32.41 -1.14 9.32
CA SER A 101 31.71 0.13 9.16
C SER A 101 30.31 0.08 9.78
N ALA A 102 29.72 1.25 10.11
CA ALA A 102 28.35 1.33 10.62
C ALA A 102 27.34 0.64 9.67
N ALA A 103 27.44 0.91 8.36
CA ALA A 103 26.59 0.28 7.36
C ALA A 103 26.81 -1.24 7.29
N GLY A 104 28.08 -1.70 7.32
CA GLY A 104 28.42 -3.13 7.31
C GLY A 104 27.85 -3.88 8.52
N ILE A 105 27.99 -3.31 9.72
CA ILE A 105 27.43 -3.89 10.96
C ILE A 105 25.90 -4.02 10.86
N ILE A 106 25.22 -2.97 10.41
CA ILE A 106 23.75 -2.96 10.28
C ILE A 106 23.30 -3.98 9.24
N LEU A 107 23.91 -4.01 8.05
CA LEU A 107 23.54 -4.96 7.00
C LEU A 107 23.80 -6.41 7.41
N LYS A 108 24.89 -6.68 8.13
CA LYS A 108 25.11 -8.00 8.74
C LYS A 108 24.01 -8.34 9.77
N GLY A 109 23.60 -7.38 10.58
CA GLY A 109 22.46 -7.54 11.50
C GLY A 109 21.14 -7.85 10.79
N PHE A 110 20.97 -7.36 9.56
CA PHE A 110 19.83 -7.68 8.69
C PHE A 110 19.96 -9.01 7.93
N GLY A 111 21.12 -9.66 8.04
CA GLY A 111 21.38 -10.96 7.43
C GLY A 111 22.13 -10.92 6.09
N TYR A 112 22.59 -9.74 5.64
CA TYR A 112 23.40 -9.66 4.44
C TYR A 112 24.85 -10.09 4.68
N PRO A 113 25.43 -10.93 3.80
CA PRO A 113 26.87 -11.12 3.76
C PRO A 113 27.54 -9.87 3.19
N VAL A 114 28.70 -9.45 3.73
CA VAL A 114 29.41 -8.26 3.27
C VAL A 114 30.92 -8.53 3.12
N GLY A 115 31.55 -7.80 2.22
CA GLY A 115 32.98 -7.84 2.01
C GLY A 115 33.48 -9.24 1.61
N SER A 116 34.47 -9.76 2.34
CA SER A 116 35.08 -11.08 2.08
C SER A 116 34.14 -12.27 2.26
N GLU A 117 32.95 -12.09 2.85
CA GLU A 117 31.94 -13.15 2.95
C GLU A 117 31.28 -13.43 1.59
N LEU A 118 31.39 -12.49 0.64
CA LEU A 118 30.86 -12.58 -0.72
C LEU A 118 31.96 -12.67 -1.78
N LYS A 119 32.94 -11.78 -1.71
CA LYS A 119 33.93 -11.63 -2.76
C LYS A 119 34.70 -12.93 -2.99
N GLY A 120 34.72 -13.39 -4.24
CA GLY A 120 35.37 -14.61 -4.66
C GLY A 120 34.58 -15.90 -4.38
N GLN A 121 33.42 -15.82 -3.71
CA GLN A 121 32.58 -16.99 -3.48
C GLN A 121 31.93 -17.46 -4.78
N THR A 122 31.81 -18.77 -5.00
CA THR A 122 31.07 -19.34 -6.13
C THR A 122 29.61 -19.62 -5.83
N ALA A 123 29.27 -19.70 -4.53
CA ALA A 123 27.90 -19.83 -4.04
C ALA A 123 27.80 -19.27 -2.63
N LYS A 124 26.64 -18.68 -2.30
CA LYS A 124 26.35 -18.18 -0.97
C LYS A 124 24.85 -18.13 -0.75
N SER A 125 24.36 -18.64 0.38
CA SER A 125 22.98 -18.42 0.84
C SER A 125 22.99 -17.40 1.97
N PHE A 126 21.94 -16.58 2.04
CA PHE A 126 21.74 -15.60 3.11
C PHE A 126 20.24 -15.34 3.34
N ASN A 127 19.89 -14.86 4.53
CA ASN A 127 18.50 -14.61 4.91
C ASN A 127 18.35 -13.19 5.46
N ILE A 128 17.46 -12.40 4.83
CA ILE A 128 17.22 -10.99 5.18
C ILE A 128 15.99 -10.77 6.07
N ALA A 129 15.54 -11.79 6.80
CA ALA A 129 14.38 -11.66 7.70
C ALA A 129 14.50 -10.48 8.68
N GLY A 130 15.73 -10.15 9.14
CA GLY A 130 15.98 -8.98 9.97
C GLY A 130 15.68 -7.66 9.27
N GLN A 131 15.98 -7.54 7.97
CA GLN A 131 15.60 -6.38 7.17
C GLN A 131 14.09 -6.32 6.95
N ILE A 132 13.44 -7.46 6.70
CA ILE A 132 11.99 -7.51 6.48
C ILE A 132 11.24 -6.97 7.70
N ARG A 133 11.67 -7.34 8.91
CA ARG A 133 11.13 -6.78 10.15
C ARG A 133 11.26 -5.25 10.20
N ALA A 134 12.45 -4.73 9.90
CA ALA A 134 12.69 -3.29 9.90
C ALA A 134 11.92 -2.57 8.79
N LEU A 135 11.81 -3.19 7.60
CA LEU A 135 11.10 -2.64 6.45
C LEU A 135 9.59 -2.56 6.71
N TYR A 136 9.03 -3.51 7.47
CA TYR A 136 7.60 -3.57 7.77
C TYR A 136 7.08 -2.34 8.53
N GLU A 137 7.96 -1.51 9.12
CA GLU A 137 7.57 -0.23 9.72
C GLU A 137 7.23 0.87 8.71
N PHE A 138 7.50 0.66 7.43
CA PHE A 138 7.35 1.67 6.38
C PHE A 138 6.37 1.21 5.30
N ASP A 139 5.13 1.71 5.34
CA ASP A 139 4.14 1.42 4.29
C ASP A 139 4.62 1.88 2.92
N GLY A 140 4.29 1.13 1.89
CA GLY A 140 4.59 1.47 0.51
C GLY A 140 5.26 0.34 -0.28
N THR A 141 5.71 0.69 -1.47
CA THR A 141 6.43 -0.23 -2.35
C THR A 141 7.93 0.04 -2.26
N HIS A 142 8.69 -1.02 -2.00
CA HIS A 142 10.15 -1.00 -1.86
C HIS A 142 10.77 -1.93 -2.88
N THR A 143 11.75 -1.43 -3.62
CA THR A 143 12.46 -2.21 -4.64
C THR A 143 13.93 -2.37 -4.25
N PHE A 144 14.46 -3.56 -4.45
CA PHE A 144 15.85 -3.89 -4.27
C PHE A 144 16.34 -4.50 -5.58
N ALA A 145 17.02 -3.70 -6.39
CA ALA A 145 17.61 -4.17 -7.62
C ALA A 145 19.04 -4.66 -7.32
N PHE A 146 19.31 -5.90 -7.60
CA PHE A 146 20.61 -6.56 -7.42
C PHE A 146 21.28 -6.70 -8.77
N THR A 147 22.47 -6.15 -8.92
CA THR A 147 23.35 -6.39 -10.07
C THR A 147 24.56 -7.18 -9.59
N MET A 148 24.67 -8.43 -9.97
CA MET A 148 25.80 -9.29 -9.61
C MET A 148 26.75 -9.42 -10.80
N THR A 149 28.04 -9.17 -10.55
CA THR A 149 29.10 -9.31 -11.56
C THR A 149 30.12 -10.35 -11.09
N ASP A 150 30.48 -11.27 -11.96
CA ASP A 150 31.49 -12.29 -11.68
C ASP A 150 32.93 -11.79 -12.00
N ALA A 151 33.92 -12.58 -11.61
CA ALA A 151 35.33 -12.26 -11.84
C ALA A 151 35.76 -12.21 -13.34
N LYS A 152 34.89 -12.63 -14.26
CA LYS A 152 35.09 -12.51 -15.71
C LYS A 152 34.38 -11.30 -16.31
N GLY A 153 33.64 -10.53 -15.49
CA GLY A 153 32.89 -9.37 -15.92
C GLY A 153 31.50 -9.68 -16.49
N VAL A 154 31.02 -10.94 -16.36
CA VAL A 154 29.66 -11.30 -16.73
C VAL A 154 28.71 -10.79 -15.61
N SER A 155 27.63 -10.12 -15.98
CA SER A 155 26.67 -9.55 -15.04
C SER A 155 25.27 -10.12 -15.23
N SER A 156 24.53 -10.21 -14.14
CA SER A 156 23.09 -10.50 -14.14
C SER A 156 22.36 -9.53 -13.22
N GLU A 157 21.07 -9.39 -13.45
CA GLU A 157 20.20 -8.53 -12.65
C GLU A 157 19.01 -9.31 -12.09
N ALA A 158 18.62 -8.99 -10.86
CA ALA A 158 17.41 -9.48 -10.25
C ALA A 158 16.75 -8.33 -9.45
N VAL A 159 15.42 -8.25 -9.46
CA VAL A 159 14.71 -7.22 -8.73
C VAL A 159 13.73 -7.87 -7.76
N LEU A 160 13.88 -7.55 -6.48
CA LEU A 160 12.91 -7.89 -5.45
C LEU A 160 12.02 -6.67 -5.20
N THR A 161 10.72 -6.83 -5.42
CA THR A 161 9.72 -5.82 -5.09
C THR A 161 8.91 -6.27 -3.89
N LEU A 162 8.99 -5.53 -2.78
CA LEU A 162 8.24 -5.77 -1.57
C LEU A 162 7.19 -4.67 -1.40
N VAL A 163 5.95 -5.06 -1.14
CA VAL A 163 4.85 -4.15 -0.83
C VAL A 163 4.53 -4.32 0.65
N VAL A 164 4.72 -3.25 1.43
CA VAL A 164 4.24 -3.18 2.80
C VAL A 164 2.87 -2.55 2.77
N ASP A 165 1.87 -3.34 3.09
CA ASP A 165 0.48 -2.88 3.17
C ASP A 165 -0.08 -3.32 4.52
N LYS A 166 0.08 -2.47 5.53
CA LYS A 166 -0.46 -2.70 6.88
C LYS A 166 -1.99 -2.68 6.89
N SER A 167 -2.61 -2.13 5.83
CA SER A 167 -4.06 -2.16 5.69
C SER A 167 -4.59 -3.53 5.26
N SER A 168 -3.79 -4.36 4.61
CA SER A 168 -4.21 -5.66 4.07
C SER A 168 -4.48 -6.75 5.12
N GLY A 169 -4.02 -6.56 6.36
CA GLY A 169 -4.29 -7.45 7.51
C GLY A 169 -5.20 -6.80 8.57
N GLN A 170 -5.35 -5.48 8.55
CA GLN A 170 -6.28 -4.76 9.40
C GLN A 170 -7.57 -4.56 8.60
N THR A 171 -8.60 -5.29 8.97
CA THR A 171 -9.95 -4.94 8.53
C THR A 171 -10.31 -3.62 9.19
N GLY A 172 -10.04 -2.50 8.49
CA GLY A 172 -10.49 -1.18 8.89
C GLY A 172 -12.02 -1.11 8.96
N PRO A 173 -12.57 0.02 9.39
CA PRO A 173 -14.01 0.19 9.42
C PRO A 173 -14.64 -0.16 8.07
N ARG A 174 -15.70 -0.94 8.08
CA ARG A 174 -16.51 -1.23 6.90
C ARG A 174 -17.68 -0.26 6.85
N ILE A 175 -17.84 0.44 5.73
CA ILE A 175 -18.93 1.41 5.49
C ILE A 175 -19.76 0.87 4.33
N THR A 176 -21.04 0.62 4.57
CA THR A 176 -21.97 0.11 3.56
C THR A 176 -23.25 0.93 3.55
N TRP A 177 -23.83 1.12 2.37
CA TRP A 177 -25.14 1.76 2.23
C TRP A 177 -26.20 0.68 2.06
N ARG A 178 -27.12 0.62 3.01
CA ARG A 178 -28.14 -0.44 3.04
C ARG A 178 -29.04 -0.38 1.79
N GLY A 179 -28.99 -1.45 0.99
CA GLY A 179 -29.79 -1.58 -0.24
C GLY A 179 -29.22 -0.90 -1.48
N TYR A 180 -28.03 -0.25 -1.37
CA TYR A 180 -27.38 0.44 -2.47
C TYR A 180 -25.89 0.12 -2.54
N ASP A 181 -25.30 0.28 -3.71
CA ASP A 181 -23.85 0.26 -3.87
C ASP A 181 -23.28 1.66 -3.57
N ILE A 182 -22.54 1.81 -2.46
CA ILE A 182 -22.02 3.09 -1.99
C ILE A 182 -21.03 3.74 -2.97
N ASP A 183 -20.47 2.97 -3.91
CA ASP A 183 -19.51 3.48 -4.89
C ASP A 183 -20.19 4.04 -6.16
N GLN A 184 -21.52 3.92 -6.25
CA GLN A 184 -22.34 4.46 -7.35
C GLN A 184 -23.00 5.80 -6.98
N GLN A 185 -23.40 6.57 -8.00
CA GLN A 185 -24.21 7.78 -7.85
C GLN A 185 -25.69 7.44 -8.06
N TYR A 186 -26.57 8.02 -7.24
CA TYR A 186 -28.01 7.80 -7.32
C TYR A 186 -28.79 9.10 -7.40
N GLU A 187 -29.86 9.08 -8.20
CA GLU A 187 -30.85 10.14 -8.23
C GLU A 187 -31.72 10.09 -6.96
N VAL A 188 -31.89 11.23 -6.28
CA VAL A 188 -32.67 11.32 -5.04
C VAL A 188 -34.15 11.09 -5.34
N GLN A 189 -34.75 10.10 -4.69
CA GLN A 189 -36.18 9.79 -4.77
C GLN A 189 -36.88 10.16 -3.44
N LYS A 190 -38.17 10.50 -3.51
CA LYS A 190 -38.93 11.00 -2.35
C LYS A 190 -38.97 10.04 -1.16
N ASP A 191 -38.97 8.75 -1.45
CA ASP A 191 -39.05 7.66 -0.46
C ASP A 191 -37.71 6.96 -0.25
N MET A 192 -36.62 7.57 -0.72
CA MET A 192 -35.26 7.03 -0.58
C MET A 192 -34.84 6.99 0.89
N VAL A 193 -34.39 5.81 1.32
CA VAL A 193 -33.79 5.61 2.65
C VAL A 193 -32.29 5.58 2.49
N ILE A 194 -31.61 6.43 3.27
CA ILE A 194 -30.15 6.53 3.23
C ILE A 194 -29.60 6.17 4.60
N ASP A 195 -29.52 4.86 4.84
CA ASP A 195 -28.96 4.28 6.06
C ASP A 195 -27.58 3.72 5.75
N ILE A 196 -26.57 4.25 6.42
CA ILE A 196 -25.18 3.85 6.30
C ILE A 196 -24.83 3.01 7.52
N ASP A 197 -24.50 1.76 7.29
CA ASP A 197 -24.02 0.87 8.34
C ASP A 197 -22.48 0.93 8.40
N ILE A 198 -21.97 1.20 9.59
CA ILE A 198 -20.55 1.30 9.88
C ILE A 198 -20.21 0.20 10.88
N GLU A 199 -19.25 -0.65 10.52
CA GLU A 199 -18.71 -1.71 11.38
C GLU A 199 -17.21 -1.48 11.56
N ALA A 200 -16.73 -1.50 12.81
CA ALA A 200 -15.33 -1.29 13.17
C ALA A 200 -14.97 -2.22 14.33
N ASP A 201 -14.36 -3.35 14.05
CA ASP A 201 -14.04 -4.39 15.06
C ASP A 201 -13.23 -3.86 16.24
N LYS A 202 -12.39 -2.85 15.99
CA LYS A 202 -11.58 -2.17 17.01
C LYS A 202 -12.28 -1.00 17.70
N GLY A 203 -13.54 -0.72 17.31
CA GLY A 203 -14.28 0.44 17.76
C GLY A 203 -13.93 1.73 17.02
N ILE A 204 -14.92 2.59 16.81
CA ILE A 204 -14.78 3.85 16.08
C ILE A 204 -14.06 4.87 16.95
N LYS A 205 -12.92 5.39 16.48
CA LYS A 205 -12.15 6.46 17.12
C LYS A 205 -12.66 7.84 16.74
N SER A 206 -12.87 8.06 15.43
CA SER A 206 -13.42 9.28 14.86
C SER A 206 -14.27 8.97 13.63
N PHE A 207 -15.30 9.80 13.40
CA PHE A 207 -16.16 9.70 12.23
C PHE A 207 -16.46 11.09 11.69
N PHE A 208 -15.70 11.53 10.70
CA PHE A 208 -15.94 12.79 10.02
C PHE A 208 -16.96 12.63 8.90
N VAL A 209 -17.93 13.54 8.89
CA VAL A 209 -18.84 13.75 7.77
C VAL A 209 -18.50 15.09 7.13
N THR A 210 -18.27 15.09 5.80
CA THR A 210 -18.09 16.32 5.02
C THR A 210 -19.21 16.42 4.00
N ILE A 211 -19.91 17.55 3.97
CA ILE A 211 -20.98 17.85 3.02
C ILE A 211 -20.35 18.60 1.85
N ASP A 212 -20.04 17.88 0.77
CA ASP A 212 -19.49 18.47 -0.45
C ASP A 212 -20.59 18.67 -1.49
N SER A 213 -21.12 19.88 -1.51
CA SER A 213 -22.20 20.28 -2.43
C SER A 213 -22.16 21.79 -2.64
N GLU A 214 -21.98 22.23 -3.87
CA GLU A 214 -21.92 23.65 -4.21
C GLU A 214 -23.24 24.37 -3.89
N THR A 215 -24.37 23.69 -4.08
CA THR A 215 -25.70 24.26 -3.89
C THR A 215 -26.18 24.21 -2.43
N LEU A 216 -25.70 23.24 -1.62
CA LEU A 216 -25.98 23.18 -0.18
C LEU A 216 -25.08 24.11 0.63
N ARG A 217 -23.82 24.29 0.23
CA ARG A 217 -22.82 25.06 1.00
C ARG A 217 -23.31 26.43 1.46
N PRO A 218 -24.02 27.26 0.64
CA PRO A 218 -24.56 28.54 1.11
C PRO A 218 -25.69 28.42 2.15
N LEU A 219 -26.35 27.28 2.24
CA LEU A 219 -27.49 27.02 3.12
C LEU A 219 -27.05 26.43 4.47
N LEU A 220 -25.92 25.78 4.55
CA LEU A 220 -25.43 25.15 5.78
C LEU A 220 -25.35 26.14 6.96
N PRO A 221 -24.82 27.37 6.81
CA PRO A 221 -24.81 28.35 7.90
C PRO A 221 -26.21 28.78 8.34
N VAL A 222 -27.22 28.77 7.45
CA VAL A 222 -28.60 29.15 7.77
C VAL A 222 -29.24 28.17 8.75
N ILE A 223 -28.88 26.89 8.64
CA ILE A 223 -29.36 25.83 9.54
C ILE A 223 -28.33 25.52 10.65
N ASN A 224 -27.34 26.40 10.83
CA ASN A 224 -26.25 26.24 11.79
C ASN A 224 -25.50 24.91 11.71
N LEU A 225 -25.28 24.40 10.47
CA LEU A 225 -24.58 23.15 10.20
C LEU A 225 -23.21 23.46 9.58
N PRO A 226 -22.10 22.99 10.14
CA PRO A 226 -20.78 23.11 9.51
C PRO A 226 -20.66 22.18 8.29
N GLU A 227 -19.80 22.56 7.35
CA GLU A 227 -19.50 21.72 6.16
C GLU A 227 -18.81 20.42 6.55
N LYS A 228 -18.02 20.41 7.63
CA LYS A 228 -17.34 19.23 8.16
C LYS A 228 -17.44 19.16 9.67
N PHE A 229 -17.76 17.97 10.20
CA PHE A 229 -17.88 17.75 11.65
C PHE A 229 -17.51 16.29 11.99
N ASP A 230 -17.03 16.08 13.23
CA ASP A 230 -16.75 14.75 13.78
C ASP A 230 -17.95 14.28 14.59
N ILE A 231 -18.61 13.23 14.15
CA ILE A 231 -19.77 12.62 14.84
C ILE A 231 -19.39 12.10 16.23
N CYS A 232 -18.11 11.75 16.46
CA CYS A 232 -17.61 11.28 17.75
C CYS A 232 -17.29 12.41 18.74
N ASP A 233 -17.30 13.69 18.30
CA ASP A 233 -16.94 14.85 19.12
C ASP A 233 -17.75 16.08 18.68
N ILE A 234 -19.08 15.99 18.82
CA ILE A 234 -20.02 17.06 18.48
C ILE A 234 -20.11 18.05 19.64
N PRO A 235 -19.84 19.35 19.42
CA PRO A 235 -20.01 20.38 20.43
C PRO A 235 -21.48 20.62 20.77
N ASP A 236 -21.74 21.08 22.00
CA ASP A 236 -23.11 21.24 22.57
C ASP A 236 -24.05 22.06 21.69
N GLU A 237 -23.54 23.10 21.01
CA GLU A 237 -24.32 23.97 20.12
C GLU A 237 -24.84 23.26 18.85
N LEU A 238 -24.29 22.12 18.47
CA LEU A 238 -24.71 21.33 17.31
C LEU A 238 -25.56 20.12 17.69
N VAL A 239 -25.65 19.77 18.97
CA VAL A 239 -26.40 18.59 19.45
C VAL A 239 -27.86 18.65 19.03
N GLU A 240 -28.52 19.78 19.22
CA GLU A 240 -29.95 19.94 18.88
C GLU A 240 -30.18 19.75 17.39
N VAL A 241 -29.34 20.31 16.53
CA VAL A 241 -29.46 20.19 15.07
C VAL A 241 -29.16 18.76 14.62
N LEU A 242 -28.02 18.22 15.02
CA LEU A 242 -27.59 16.92 14.49
C LEU A 242 -28.34 15.74 15.09
N HIS A 243 -28.51 15.73 16.40
CA HIS A 243 -29.22 14.66 17.10
C HIS A 243 -30.74 14.92 17.18
N GLY A 244 -31.14 16.13 17.59
CA GLY A 244 -32.56 16.47 17.78
C GLY A 244 -33.34 16.52 16.48
N GLU A 245 -32.87 17.30 15.48
CA GLU A 245 -33.57 17.47 14.21
C GLU A 245 -33.28 16.34 13.23
N PHE A 246 -32.01 16.03 13.00
CA PHE A 246 -31.64 15.01 12.01
C PHE A 246 -31.61 13.58 12.57
N GLY A 247 -31.51 13.40 13.88
CA GLY A 247 -31.54 12.10 14.53
C GLY A 247 -30.23 11.33 14.40
N PHE A 248 -29.11 12.02 14.16
CA PHE A 248 -27.81 11.36 14.07
C PHE A 248 -27.41 10.80 15.42
N PRO A 249 -26.84 9.58 15.47
CA PRO A 249 -26.10 9.15 16.63
C PRO A 249 -24.85 10.02 16.77
N ILE A 250 -24.54 10.51 17.97
CA ILE A 250 -23.41 11.41 18.21
C ILE A 250 -22.63 11.02 19.46
N ASN A 251 -21.39 11.49 19.56
CA ASN A 251 -20.55 11.39 20.75
C ASN A 251 -20.44 9.93 21.24
N GLU A 252 -20.82 9.66 22.49
CA GLU A 252 -20.74 8.32 23.11
C GLU A 252 -21.66 7.26 22.46
N GLN A 253 -22.61 7.68 21.63
CA GLN A 253 -23.42 6.75 20.84
C GLN A 253 -22.65 6.15 19.68
N VAL A 254 -21.53 6.77 19.28
CA VAL A 254 -20.66 6.36 18.15
C VAL A 254 -19.27 6.01 18.60
N LYS A 255 -18.66 6.84 19.44
CA LYS A 255 -17.28 6.68 19.90
C LYS A 255 -17.08 5.35 20.60
N ASN A 256 -16.03 4.61 20.20
CA ASN A 256 -15.68 3.26 20.67
C ASN A 256 -16.73 2.18 20.36
N ARG A 257 -17.77 2.46 19.59
CA ARG A 257 -18.73 1.44 19.15
C ARG A 257 -18.13 0.61 18.02
N THR A 258 -18.44 -0.68 18.03
CA THR A 258 -18.04 -1.61 16.96
C THR A 258 -19.03 -1.65 15.81
N SER A 259 -20.24 -1.09 16.01
CA SER A 259 -21.25 -0.97 14.96
C SER A 259 -22.16 0.23 15.25
N VAL A 260 -22.47 0.98 14.20
CA VAL A 260 -23.39 2.13 14.23
C VAL A 260 -24.13 2.21 12.89
N THR A 261 -25.42 2.55 12.93
CA THR A 261 -26.16 2.99 11.73
C THR A 261 -26.27 4.52 11.75
N PHE A 262 -25.78 5.16 10.69
CA PHE A 262 -25.86 6.58 10.46
C PHE A 262 -26.85 6.86 9.33
N SER A 263 -27.94 7.55 9.62
CA SER A 263 -29.00 7.80 8.64
C SER A 263 -29.03 9.26 8.23
N ILE A 264 -28.91 9.53 6.93
CA ILE A 264 -29.12 10.86 6.35
C ILE A 264 -30.48 10.97 5.63
N THR A 265 -31.37 10.03 5.88
CA THR A 265 -32.72 9.96 5.25
C THR A 265 -33.51 11.26 5.43
N LYS A 266 -33.41 11.92 6.59
CA LYS A 266 -34.10 13.20 6.83
C LYS A 266 -33.61 14.34 5.93
N PHE A 267 -32.42 14.24 5.34
CA PHE A 267 -31.93 15.19 4.35
C PHE A 267 -32.62 15.05 2.99
N VAL A 268 -33.23 13.90 2.68
CA VAL A 268 -33.87 13.64 1.38
C VAL A 268 -34.91 14.72 1.05
N GLU A 269 -35.74 15.13 1.99
CA GLU A 269 -36.76 16.18 1.80
C GLU A 269 -36.17 17.57 1.50
N ILE A 270 -34.97 17.83 2.04
CA ILE A 270 -34.22 19.08 1.80
C ILE A 270 -33.58 18.98 0.42
N LEU A 271 -32.91 17.87 0.12
CA LEU A 271 -32.19 17.64 -1.14
C LEU A 271 -33.13 17.75 -2.33
N LEU A 272 -34.32 17.18 -2.27
CA LEU A 272 -35.32 17.23 -3.35
C LEU A 272 -35.73 18.65 -3.78
N LYS A 273 -35.43 19.67 -2.96
CA LYS A 273 -35.70 21.08 -3.27
C LYS A 273 -34.52 21.84 -3.81
N ILE A 274 -33.36 21.18 -3.88
CA ILE A 274 -32.10 21.81 -4.21
C ILE A 274 -31.44 21.00 -5.33
N PRO A 275 -31.61 21.40 -6.60
CA PRO A 275 -30.99 20.73 -7.73
C PRO A 275 -29.46 20.78 -7.64
N GLY A 276 -28.80 19.72 -8.10
CA GLY A 276 -27.35 19.62 -8.16
C GLY A 276 -26.81 18.30 -7.63
N GLU A 277 -25.50 18.22 -7.57
CA GLU A 277 -24.79 17.10 -6.98
C GLU A 277 -24.54 17.34 -5.48
N HIS A 278 -24.78 16.30 -4.70
CA HIS A 278 -24.63 16.33 -3.25
C HIS A 278 -23.84 15.11 -2.82
N ASN A 279 -22.61 15.34 -2.36
CA ASN A 279 -21.72 14.30 -1.90
C ASN A 279 -21.60 14.38 -0.36
N PHE A 280 -21.79 13.24 0.30
CA PHE A 280 -21.51 13.10 1.72
C PHE A 280 -20.29 12.21 1.87
N VAL A 281 -19.17 12.85 2.20
CA VAL A 281 -17.89 12.15 2.40
C VAL A 281 -17.82 11.65 3.82
N LEU A 282 -17.57 10.36 3.99
CA LEU A 282 -17.53 9.65 5.25
C LEU A 282 -16.11 9.14 5.48
N ASP A 283 -15.45 9.70 6.50
CA ASP A 283 -14.10 9.32 6.92
C ASP A 283 -14.20 8.67 8.31
N VAL A 284 -14.10 7.36 8.40
CA VAL A 284 -14.16 6.62 9.66
C VAL A 284 -12.80 6.07 9.99
N THR A 285 -12.29 6.40 11.19
CA THR A 285 -11.03 5.87 11.71
C THR A 285 -11.32 5.02 12.94
N ASP A 286 -10.75 3.85 13.03
CA ASP A 286 -10.85 2.98 14.20
C ASP A 286 -9.78 3.28 15.27
N ASN A 287 -9.81 2.56 16.40
CA ASN A 287 -8.87 2.74 17.48
C ASN A 287 -7.43 2.26 17.15
N ASP A 288 -7.25 1.48 16.09
CA ASP A 288 -5.94 1.11 15.55
C ASP A 288 -5.42 2.14 14.52
N ASN A 289 -6.15 3.26 14.34
CA ASN A 289 -5.89 4.36 13.41
C ASN A 289 -6.02 3.96 11.92
N VAL A 290 -6.77 2.91 11.61
CA VAL A 290 -7.08 2.55 10.24
C VAL A 290 -8.24 3.42 9.75
N LEU A 291 -8.01 4.14 8.65
CA LEU A 291 -8.99 5.01 8.01
C LEU A 291 -9.70 4.28 6.87
N THR A 292 -11.02 4.35 6.87
CA THR A 292 -11.84 4.01 5.70
C THR A 292 -12.58 5.24 5.21
N HIS A 293 -12.49 5.49 3.91
CA HIS A 293 -13.10 6.60 3.19
C HIS A 293 -14.16 6.08 2.24
N LYS A 294 -15.39 6.63 2.31
CA LYS A 294 -16.47 6.39 1.34
C LYS A 294 -17.24 7.68 1.07
N THR A 295 -17.88 7.74 -0.09
CA THR A 295 -18.70 8.91 -0.46
C THR A 295 -20.07 8.45 -0.94
N VAL A 296 -21.12 8.90 -0.27
CA VAL A 296 -22.50 8.79 -0.74
C VAL A 296 -22.74 9.88 -1.77
N LYS A 297 -22.94 9.50 -3.04
CA LYS A 297 -23.08 10.42 -4.17
C LYS A 297 -24.55 10.49 -4.59
N LEU A 298 -25.13 11.66 -4.50
CA LEU A 298 -26.53 11.93 -4.80
C LEU A 298 -26.65 13.02 -5.87
N ILE A 299 -27.67 12.92 -6.71
CA ILE A 299 -28.00 13.95 -7.69
C ILE A 299 -29.49 14.27 -7.66
N VAL A 300 -29.83 15.54 -7.79
CA VAL A 300 -31.21 16.07 -7.92
C VAL A 300 -31.28 16.87 -9.22
N HIS A 301 -32.25 16.54 -10.09
CA HIS A 301 -32.48 17.20 -11.38
C HIS A 301 -33.52 18.32 -11.30
#